data_6f817deb48068a1c25211957a2461dbf
#
_entry.id   6f817deb48068a1c25211957a2461dbf
#
_cell.length_a   1.000
_cell.length_b   1.000
_cell.length_c   1.000
_cell.angle_alpha   90.00
_cell.angle_beta   90.00
_cell.angle_gamma   90.00
#
_symmetry.space_group_name_H-M   'P 1'
#
loop_
_entity.id
_entity.type
_entity.pdbx_description
1 polymer ?
#
loop_
_entity_poly.entity_id
_entity_poly.type
_entity_poly.pdbx_seq_one_letter_code
_entity_poly.pdbx_strand_id
1 'polypeptide(L)'
;SLQIVANIGLSRLLYAVDKNIAALTDDSLSQKEQSIYKALFYRRPLSNAVIKEAEQVKKSSLLVKQEQFPKIPSLLFVSNGQGTGFTQEKWRGISRRFAKGRGHIVLKFLNSPHYIYHDRSDDIVKEIRKFLNKID
;
A
#
# COMPACT_ATOMS: atom_id res chain seq x y z
N SER A 1 -25.75 -9.01 4.80
CA SER A 1 -24.77 -8.04 4.28
C SER A 1 -23.49 -8.14 5.09
N LEU A 2 -22.33 -7.85 4.51
CA LEU A 2 -21.00 -7.89 5.15
C LEU A 2 -20.95 -7.04 6.44
N GLN A 3 -21.72 -5.97 6.48
CA GLN A 3 -21.81 -5.07 7.63
C GLN A 3 -22.47 -5.71 8.86
N ILE A 4 -23.46 -6.60 8.65
CA ILE A 4 -24.09 -7.37 9.72
C ILE A 4 -23.08 -8.36 10.32
N VAL A 5 -22.34 -9.06 9.47
CA VAL A 5 -21.27 -10.01 9.89
C VAL A 5 -20.19 -9.31 10.71
N ALA A 6 -19.80 -8.10 10.32
CA ALA A 6 -18.84 -7.30 11.06
C ALA A 6 -19.38 -6.83 12.43
N ASN A 7 -20.62 -6.39 12.48
CA ASN A 7 -21.25 -5.88 13.70
C ASN A 7 -21.49 -6.95 14.78
N ILE A 8 -21.71 -8.20 14.39
CA ILE A 8 -21.88 -9.34 15.32
C ILE A 8 -20.54 -9.99 15.73
N GLY A 9 -19.40 -9.41 15.29
CA GLY A 9 -18.08 -9.88 15.67
C GLY A 9 -17.63 -11.18 15.00
N LEU A 10 -18.37 -11.70 14.02
CA LEU A 10 -18.01 -12.89 13.24
C LEU A 10 -16.72 -12.70 12.43
N SER A 11 -16.32 -11.46 12.16
CA SER A 11 -15.05 -11.12 11.53
C SER A 11 -13.83 -11.61 12.32
N ARG A 12 -13.98 -11.81 13.64
CA ARG A 12 -12.92 -12.38 14.52
C ARG A 12 -12.65 -13.86 14.23
N LEU A 13 -13.60 -14.57 13.60
CA LEU A 13 -13.44 -15.98 13.20
C LEU A 13 -12.68 -16.14 11.87
N LEU A 14 -12.45 -15.06 11.13
CA LEU A 14 -11.70 -15.09 9.88
C LEU A 14 -10.19 -15.00 10.17
N TYR A 15 -9.64 -16.05 10.77
CA TYR A 15 -8.19 -16.20 11.05
C TYR A 15 -7.30 -15.94 9.82
N ALA A 16 -7.83 -16.14 8.61
CA ALA A 16 -7.14 -15.83 7.37
C ALA A 16 -6.87 -14.33 7.16
N VAL A 17 -7.60 -13.45 7.86
CA VAL A 17 -7.40 -12.00 7.75
C VAL A 17 -6.16 -11.55 8.51
N ASP A 18 -5.83 -12.19 9.62
CA ASP A 18 -4.68 -11.84 10.46
C ASP A 18 -3.35 -11.89 9.69
N LYS A 19 -3.21 -12.85 8.79
CA LYS A 19 -1.99 -13.04 7.97
C LYS A 19 -1.75 -11.91 6.96
N ASN A 20 -2.77 -11.12 6.67
CA ASN A 20 -2.70 -10.03 5.69
C ASN A 20 -2.63 -8.64 6.34
N ILE A 21 -2.68 -8.57 7.68
CA ILE A 21 -2.54 -7.30 8.40
C ILE A 21 -1.06 -7.05 8.64
N ALA A 22 -0.49 -6.10 7.89
CA ALA A 22 0.95 -5.79 7.95
C ALA A 22 1.45 -5.54 9.39
N ALA A 23 0.68 -4.81 10.21
CA ALA A 23 1.03 -4.54 11.60
C ALA A 23 1.05 -5.78 12.52
N LEU A 24 0.46 -6.91 12.10
CA LEU A 24 0.48 -8.18 12.86
C LEU A 24 1.55 -9.15 12.35
N THR A 25 2.11 -8.88 11.18
CA THR A 25 3.21 -9.64 10.58
C THR A 25 4.57 -8.97 10.79
N ASP A 26 4.56 -7.78 11.38
CA ASP A 26 5.74 -7.00 11.73
C ASP A 26 6.15 -7.32 13.17
N ASP A 27 7.38 -7.80 13.34
CA ASP A 27 7.97 -8.12 14.67
C ASP A 27 8.21 -6.88 15.55
N SER A 28 7.85 -5.68 15.06
CA SER A 28 7.97 -4.40 15.80
C SER A 28 7.00 -4.29 16.99
N LEU A 29 5.90 -5.05 16.97
CA LEU A 29 4.87 -5.01 18.02
C LEU A 29 5.04 -6.16 19.03
N SER A 30 5.05 -5.82 20.32
CA SER A 30 4.95 -6.83 21.38
C SER A 30 3.61 -7.59 21.31
N GLN A 31 3.54 -8.78 21.92
CA GLN A 31 2.30 -9.58 21.96
C GLN A 31 1.09 -8.81 22.52
N LYS A 32 1.35 -7.96 23.53
CA LYS A 32 0.30 -7.11 24.13
C LYS A 32 -0.21 -6.08 23.13
N GLU A 33 0.68 -5.41 22.40
CA GLU A 33 0.33 -4.42 21.37
C GLU A 33 -0.40 -5.07 20.21
N GLN A 34 0.04 -6.25 19.75
CA GLN A 34 -0.67 -7.03 18.74
C GLN A 34 -2.10 -7.38 19.17
N SER A 35 -2.29 -7.76 20.44
CA SER A 35 -3.63 -8.07 21.00
C SER A 35 -4.54 -6.83 21.02
N ILE A 36 -3.98 -5.68 21.43
CA ILE A 36 -4.71 -4.40 21.42
C ILE A 36 -5.06 -4.00 19.98
N TYR A 37 -4.09 -4.10 19.06
CA TYR A 37 -4.29 -3.80 17.64
C TYR A 37 -5.42 -4.66 17.05
N LYS A 38 -5.41 -5.97 17.29
CA LYS A 38 -6.47 -6.90 16.86
C LYS A 38 -7.83 -6.49 17.42
N ALA A 39 -7.89 -6.17 18.71
CA ALA A 39 -9.14 -5.77 19.36
C ALA A 39 -9.73 -4.49 18.73
N LEU A 40 -8.89 -3.50 18.44
CA LEU A 40 -9.28 -2.26 17.78
C LEU A 40 -9.70 -2.48 16.34
N PHE A 41 -8.92 -3.24 15.57
CA PHE A 41 -9.19 -3.56 14.17
C PHE A 41 -10.53 -4.27 13.99
N TYR A 42 -10.80 -5.30 14.82
CA TYR A 42 -12.03 -6.07 14.73
C TYR A 42 -13.25 -5.40 15.36
N ARG A 43 -13.04 -4.31 16.10
CA ARG A 43 -14.17 -3.58 16.70
C ARG A 43 -15.04 -2.86 15.68
N ARG A 44 -14.42 -2.32 14.61
CA ARG A 44 -15.12 -1.58 13.54
C ARG A 44 -14.45 -1.78 12.17
N PRO A 45 -14.41 -3.01 11.65
CA PRO A 45 -13.67 -3.29 10.41
C PRO A 45 -14.28 -2.62 9.17
N LEU A 46 -15.58 -2.31 9.20
CA LEU A 46 -16.31 -1.67 8.11
C LEU A 46 -17.11 -0.48 8.67
N SER A 47 -16.39 0.51 9.21
CA SER A 47 -17.05 1.76 9.60
C SER A 47 -17.59 2.50 8.36
N ASN A 48 -18.59 3.35 8.53
CA ASN A 48 -19.12 4.18 7.45
C ASN A 48 -18.03 5.04 6.80
N ALA A 49 -17.00 5.44 7.55
CA ALA A 49 -15.85 6.16 7.04
C ALA A 49 -15.05 5.30 6.05
N VAL A 50 -14.70 4.06 6.42
CA VAL A 50 -13.97 3.11 5.56
C VAL A 50 -14.76 2.79 4.29
N ILE A 51 -16.07 2.59 4.40
CA ILE A 51 -16.94 2.33 3.24
C ILE A 51 -16.94 3.53 2.29
N LYS A 52 -17.14 4.74 2.81
CA LYS A 52 -17.11 5.98 2.01
C LYS A 52 -15.74 6.21 1.36
N GLU A 53 -14.66 5.93 2.07
CA GLU A 53 -13.30 6.02 1.53
C GLU A 53 -13.11 5.05 0.36
N ALA A 54 -13.53 3.79 0.51
CA ALA A 54 -13.46 2.79 -0.56
C ALA A 54 -14.28 3.19 -1.79
N GLU A 55 -15.47 3.79 -1.60
CA GLU A 55 -16.29 4.33 -2.69
C GLU A 55 -15.59 5.49 -3.41
N GLN A 56 -14.90 6.36 -2.65
CA GLN A 56 -14.17 7.49 -3.22
C GLN A 56 -12.92 7.06 -4.01
N VAL A 57 -12.26 5.96 -3.66
CA VAL A 57 -11.10 5.44 -4.40
C VAL A 57 -11.43 5.27 -5.89
N LYS A 58 -12.59 4.70 -6.22
CA LYS A 58 -13.01 4.50 -7.61
C LYS A 58 -13.19 5.84 -8.34
N LYS A 59 -13.85 6.81 -7.71
CA LYS A 59 -14.08 8.16 -8.30
C LYS A 59 -12.76 8.89 -8.48
N SER A 60 -11.90 8.90 -7.45
CA SER A 60 -10.59 9.54 -7.50
C SER A 60 -9.68 8.91 -8.56
N SER A 61 -9.72 7.58 -8.73
CA SER A 61 -8.94 6.91 -9.78
C SER A 61 -9.36 7.29 -11.20
N LEU A 62 -10.66 7.54 -11.41
CA LEU A 62 -11.18 8.02 -12.71
C LEU A 62 -10.73 9.46 -12.98
N LEU A 63 -10.76 10.34 -11.98
CA LEU A 63 -10.26 11.72 -12.11
C LEU A 63 -8.77 11.73 -12.42
N VAL A 64 -7.96 11.02 -11.63
CA VAL A 64 -6.51 10.92 -11.86
C VAL A 64 -6.17 10.35 -13.24
N LYS A 65 -6.99 9.43 -13.76
CA LYS A 65 -6.80 8.89 -15.12
C LYS A 65 -7.00 9.93 -16.21
N GLN A 66 -7.85 10.94 -15.99
CA GLN A 66 -8.14 12.01 -16.93
C GLN A 66 -7.09 13.12 -16.88
N GLU A 67 -6.41 13.26 -15.74
CA GLU A 67 -5.39 14.29 -15.55
C GLU A 67 -4.07 13.92 -16.21
N GLN A 68 -3.38 14.93 -16.72
CA GLN A 68 -2.01 14.75 -17.21
C GLN A 68 -1.03 14.74 -16.04
N PHE A 69 -0.22 13.70 -15.95
CA PHE A 69 0.86 13.67 -14.97
C PHE A 69 1.86 14.80 -15.26
N PRO A 70 2.19 15.65 -14.26
CA PRO A 70 3.07 16.79 -14.47
C PRO A 70 4.45 16.34 -14.95
N LYS A 71 5.06 17.15 -15.85
CA LYS A 71 6.40 16.87 -16.40
C LYS A 71 7.51 17.34 -15.46
N ILE A 72 7.48 16.84 -14.23
CA ILE A 72 8.51 17.10 -13.22
C ILE A 72 9.35 15.85 -13.00
N PRO A 73 10.66 15.96 -12.71
CA PRO A 73 11.48 14.83 -12.35
C PRO A 73 10.83 14.06 -11.19
N SER A 74 10.63 12.76 -11.38
CA SER A 74 9.87 11.95 -10.41
C SER A 74 10.59 10.62 -10.17
N LEU A 75 10.75 10.25 -8.90
CA LEU A 75 11.29 8.97 -8.46
C LEU A 75 10.19 8.14 -7.82
N LEU A 76 9.88 6.99 -8.41
CA LEU A 76 8.85 6.08 -7.90
C LEU A 76 9.49 4.78 -7.41
N PHE A 77 9.24 4.46 -6.15
CA PHE A 77 9.62 3.16 -5.58
C PHE A 77 8.47 2.17 -5.74
N VAL A 78 8.78 0.98 -6.21
CA VAL A 78 7.79 -0.06 -6.50
C VAL A 78 8.17 -1.35 -5.78
N SER A 79 7.29 -1.82 -4.92
CA SER A 79 7.43 -3.07 -4.16
C SER A 79 7.38 -4.32 -5.06
N ASN A 80 7.52 -5.50 -4.45
CA ASN A 80 7.29 -6.78 -5.13
C ASN A 80 5.78 -7.13 -5.27
N GLY A 81 4.88 -6.32 -4.71
CA GLY A 81 3.44 -6.53 -4.79
C GLY A 81 2.86 -7.43 -3.69
N GLN A 82 3.68 -8.00 -2.83
CA GLN A 82 3.19 -8.78 -1.68
C GLN A 82 2.31 -7.89 -0.79
N GLY A 83 1.14 -8.39 -0.39
CA GLY A 83 0.14 -7.65 0.37
C GLY A 83 -0.84 -6.83 -0.49
N THR A 84 -0.67 -6.77 -1.82
CA THR A 84 -1.58 -6.02 -2.73
C THR A 84 -2.67 -6.87 -3.38
N GLY A 85 -2.57 -8.20 -3.28
CA GLY A 85 -3.43 -9.14 -4.02
C GLY A 85 -3.03 -9.35 -5.48
N PHE A 86 -1.95 -8.71 -5.96
CA PHE A 86 -1.42 -8.91 -7.31
C PHE A 86 -0.15 -9.76 -7.29
N THR A 87 0.12 -10.46 -8.41
CA THR A 87 1.45 -11.04 -8.64
C THR A 87 2.48 -9.93 -8.83
N GLN A 88 3.76 -10.20 -8.51
CA GLN A 88 4.85 -9.25 -8.69
C GLN A 88 4.94 -8.73 -10.14
N GLU A 89 4.76 -9.61 -11.10
CA GLU A 89 4.80 -9.26 -12.52
C GLU A 89 3.69 -8.26 -12.88
N LYS A 90 2.46 -8.55 -12.48
CA LYS A 90 1.31 -7.69 -12.72
C LYS A 90 1.48 -6.33 -12.03
N TRP A 91 1.90 -6.34 -10.76
CA TRP A 91 2.13 -5.15 -9.97
C TRP A 91 3.18 -4.22 -10.60
N ARG A 92 4.36 -4.76 -10.89
CA ARG A 92 5.46 -4.03 -11.55
C ARG A 92 5.12 -3.64 -12.98
N GLY A 93 4.34 -4.45 -13.68
CA GLY A 93 3.84 -4.17 -15.02
C GLY A 93 2.95 -2.92 -15.08
N ILE A 94 2.14 -2.67 -14.05
CA ILE A 94 1.33 -1.44 -13.93
C ILE A 94 2.26 -0.22 -13.88
N SER A 95 3.27 -0.24 -13.02
CA SER A 95 4.21 0.87 -12.86
C SER A 95 5.05 1.12 -14.11
N ARG A 96 5.49 0.06 -14.81
CA ARG A 96 6.19 0.19 -16.09
C ARG A 96 5.31 0.83 -17.16
N ARG A 97 4.03 0.42 -17.25
CA ARG A 97 3.09 1.04 -18.21
C ARG A 97 2.85 2.51 -17.88
N PHE A 98 2.74 2.85 -16.59
CA PHE A 98 2.59 4.24 -16.16
C PHE A 98 3.80 5.10 -16.54
N ALA A 99 5.02 4.60 -16.38
CA ALA A 99 6.25 5.33 -16.70
C ALA A 99 6.59 5.35 -18.22
N LYS A 100 5.96 4.46 -19.01
CA LYS A 100 6.23 4.35 -20.45
C LYS A 100 5.96 5.68 -21.16
N GLY A 101 6.95 6.18 -21.91
CA GLY A 101 6.88 7.45 -22.62
C GLY A 101 7.03 8.71 -21.75
N ARG A 102 7.31 8.54 -20.44
CA ARG A 102 7.53 9.63 -19.48
C ARG A 102 8.99 9.61 -19.03
N GLY A 103 9.88 10.19 -19.82
CA GLY A 103 11.35 10.18 -19.56
C GLY A 103 11.79 10.86 -18.26
N HIS A 104 10.89 11.66 -17.65
CA HIS A 104 11.11 12.31 -16.36
C HIS A 104 10.79 11.42 -15.15
N ILE A 105 10.31 10.19 -15.37
CA ILE A 105 9.99 9.23 -14.31
C ILE A 105 11.06 8.16 -14.21
N VAL A 106 11.66 8.02 -13.04
CA VAL A 106 12.60 6.96 -12.68
C VAL A 106 11.89 5.93 -11.82
N LEU A 107 11.90 4.65 -12.22
CA LEU A 107 11.37 3.55 -11.43
C LEU A 107 12.50 2.83 -10.68
N LYS A 108 12.30 2.62 -9.38
CA LYS A 108 13.15 1.78 -8.53
C LYS A 108 12.34 0.62 -7.99
N PHE A 109 12.69 -0.60 -8.40
CA PHE A 109 12.05 -1.82 -7.92
C PHE A 109 12.76 -2.32 -6.68
N LEU A 110 12.00 -2.47 -5.59
CA LEU A 110 12.48 -3.00 -4.32
C LEU A 110 11.93 -4.42 -4.11
N ASN A 111 12.78 -5.31 -3.60
CA ASN A 111 12.32 -6.64 -3.19
C ASN A 111 11.85 -6.57 -1.73
N SER A 112 10.66 -6.04 -1.55
CA SER A 112 10.01 -5.82 -0.26
C SER A 112 8.49 -5.86 -0.45
N PRO A 113 7.69 -6.21 0.57
CA PRO A 113 6.25 -6.09 0.58
C PRO A 113 5.76 -4.68 0.31
N HIS A 114 4.44 -4.48 0.28
CA HIS A 114 3.83 -3.20 -0.09
C HIS A 114 4.30 -2.00 0.75
N TYR A 115 4.55 -2.21 2.04
CA TYR A 115 5.02 -1.17 2.96
C TYR A 115 6.56 -1.08 2.95
N ILE A 116 7.13 -0.71 1.82
CA ILE A 116 8.58 -0.67 1.52
C ILE A 116 9.42 0.12 2.53
N TYR A 117 8.84 1.13 3.17
CA TYR A 117 9.53 2.01 4.11
C TYR A 117 9.91 1.30 5.43
N HIS A 118 9.25 0.20 5.79
CA HIS A 118 9.62 -0.59 6.95
C HIS A 118 10.93 -1.34 6.72
N ASP A 119 11.04 -2.02 5.57
CA ASP A 119 12.14 -2.95 5.32
C ASP A 119 13.31 -2.31 4.55
N ARG A 120 13.07 -1.18 3.85
CA ARG A 120 13.99 -0.61 2.87
C ARG A 120 14.21 0.90 3.03
N SER A 121 14.07 1.43 4.25
CA SER A 121 14.26 2.85 4.54
C SER A 121 15.61 3.37 4.08
N ASP A 122 16.70 2.65 4.34
CA ASP A 122 18.05 3.06 3.97
C ASP A 122 18.27 3.05 2.46
N ASP A 123 17.78 2.03 1.77
CA ASP A 123 17.80 1.95 0.31
C ASP A 123 17.05 3.12 -0.31
N ILE A 124 15.88 3.45 0.24
CA ILE A 124 15.03 4.57 -0.21
C ILE A 124 15.78 5.89 -0.02
N VAL A 125 16.32 6.16 1.16
CA VAL A 125 17.08 7.39 1.44
C VAL A 125 18.28 7.53 0.51
N LYS A 126 19.04 6.46 0.31
CA LYS A 126 20.19 6.43 -0.61
C LYS A 126 19.79 6.76 -2.05
N GLU A 127 18.71 6.18 -2.54
CA GLU A 127 18.25 6.43 -3.92
C GLU A 127 17.64 7.83 -4.08
N ILE A 128 16.96 8.36 -3.05
CA ILE A 128 16.48 9.76 -3.05
C ILE A 128 17.67 10.72 -3.17
N ARG A 129 18.70 10.56 -2.36
CA ARG A 129 19.90 11.41 -2.43
C ARG A 129 20.56 11.39 -3.81
N LYS A 130 20.69 10.18 -4.40
CA LYS A 130 21.24 10.05 -5.77
C LYS A 130 20.34 10.71 -6.82
N PHE A 131 19.04 10.67 -6.63
CA PHE A 131 18.09 11.28 -7.56
C PHE A 131 18.17 12.81 -7.47
N LEU A 132 18.17 13.38 -6.27
CA LEU A 132 18.29 14.83 -6.05
C LEU A 132 19.57 15.37 -6.67
N ASN A 133 20.73 14.74 -6.42
CA ASN A 133 22.01 15.15 -7.01
C ASN A 133 22.07 15.09 -8.55
N LYS A 134 21.07 14.56 -9.23
CA LYS A 134 21.01 14.52 -10.70
C LYS A 134 20.11 15.57 -11.30
N ILE A 135 19.24 16.16 -10.49
CA ILE A 135 18.25 17.15 -10.95
C ILE A 135 18.62 18.57 -10.51
N ASP A 136 19.62 18.71 -9.61
CA ASP A 136 20.31 19.96 -9.31
C ASP A 136 21.35 20.26 -10.41
#